data_7900802eff52d4f7c2c169b64b6f1916
#
_entry.id   7900802eff52d4f7c2c169b64b6f1916
#
_cell.length_a   1.000
_cell.length_b   1.000
_cell.length_c   1.000
_cell.angle_alpha   90.00
_cell.angle_beta   90.00
_cell.angle_gamma   90.00
#
_symmetry.space_group_name_H-M   'P 1'
#
loop_
_entity.id
_entity.type
_entity.pdbx_description
1 polymer ?
#
loop_
_entity_poly.entity_id
_entity_poly.type
_entity_poly.pdbx_seq_one_letter_code
_entity_poly.pdbx_strand_id
1 'polypeptide(L)'
;MTAEELWQLPDNGYRYELVAGELRQMPPSGFLPGTVAMNCGSLLREHVRKYDLGVVCAAETGFKIRQNPDTVRAPDAAFVAKERVLAQGGTEKFWPGAPDLAVEVVSPNDHFDEVFEKVQEWLAAGTRLVWVALPRTKTVMTYRPNGLVKILQENDELNGADVLPGFVCRVKEIFA
;
A
#
# COMPACT_ATOMS: atom_id res chain seq x y z
N MET A 1 -10.21 13.87 -14.95
CA MET A 1 -9.56 14.64 -13.86
C MET A 1 -8.07 14.34 -13.84
N THR A 2 -7.25 15.30 -13.47
CA THR A 2 -5.80 15.15 -13.25
C THR A 2 -5.48 15.01 -11.75
N ALA A 3 -4.28 14.57 -11.43
CA ALA A 3 -3.81 14.49 -10.05
C ALA A 3 -3.73 15.88 -9.37
N GLU A 4 -3.41 16.92 -10.13
CA GLU A 4 -3.40 18.30 -9.62
C GLU A 4 -4.81 18.78 -9.27
N GLU A 5 -5.80 18.49 -10.11
CA GLU A 5 -7.21 18.80 -9.82
C GLU A 5 -7.71 18.02 -8.60
N LEU A 6 -7.30 16.75 -8.44
CA LEU A 6 -7.59 15.96 -7.23
C LEU A 6 -6.98 16.60 -5.98
N TRP A 7 -5.71 17.05 -6.05
CA TRP A 7 -5.03 17.70 -4.93
C TRP A 7 -5.71 19.00 -4.49
N GLN A 8 -6.34 19.71 -5.43
CA GLN A 8 -7.01 20.99 -5.20
C GLN A 8 -8.49 20.84 -4.77
N LEU A 9 -9.01 19.61 -4.70
CA LEU A 9 -10.38 19.41 -4.22
C LEU A 9 -10.51 19.93 -2.79
N PRO A 10 -11.60 20.66 -2.49
CA PRO A 10 -11.85 21.09 -1.12
C PRO A 10 -12.07 19.87 -0.21
N ASP A 11 -11.60 19.97 1.03
CA ASP A 11 -11.93 18.98 2.05
C ASP A 11 -13.43 19.00 2.32
N ASN A 12 -14.10 17.95 1.91
CA ASN A 12 -15.53 17.74 2.07
C ASN A 12 -15.84 16.53 2.98
N GLY A 13 -14.81 16.02 3.70
CA GLY A 13 -14.91 14.87 4.57
C GLY A 13 -14.91 13.52 3.88
N TYR A 14 -14.66 13.46 2.56
CA TYR A 14 -14.54 12.23 1.81
C TYR A 14 -13.11 11.98 1.34
N ARG A 15 -12.76 10.71 1.25
CA ARG A 15 -11.51 10.25 0.65
C ARG A 15 -11.73 9.88 -0.80
N TYR A 16 -10.73 10.16 -1.62
CA TYR A 16 -10.82 9.92 -3.06
C TYR A 16 -9.54 9.27 -3.57
N GLU A 17 -9.71 8.38 -4.53
CA GLU A 17 -8.68 7.93 -5.44
C GLU A 17 -8.99 8.42 -6.86
N LEU A 18 -7.99 8.48 -7.70
CA LEU A 18 -8.14 8.78 -9.13
C LEU A 18 -7.72 7.55 -9.93
N VAL A 19 -8.62 7.02 -10.74
CA VAL A 19 -8.36 5.83 -11.56
C VAL A 19 -8.58 6.15 -13.01
N ALA A 20 -7.52 6.18 -13.80
CA ALA A 20 -7.59 6.54 -15.22
C ALA A 20 -8.33 7.85 -15.49
N GLY A 21 -8.14 8.87 -14.63
CA GLY A 21 -8.80 10.16 -14.72
C GLY A 21 -10.22 10.21 -14.14
N GLU A 22 -10.75 9.11 -13.63
CA GLU A 22 -12.05 9.01 -12.97
C GLU A 22 -11.92 9.09 -11.46
N LEU A 23 -12.70 9.97 -10.83
CA LEU A 23 -12.74 10.14 -9.38
C LEU A 23 -13.52 8.98 -8.74
N ARG A 24 -12.91 8.30 -7.79
CA ARG A 24 -13.54 7.25 -6.99
C ARG A 24 -13.56 7.66 -5.52
N GLN A 25 -14.75 7.75 -4.95
CA GLN A 25 -14.93 8.00 -3.53
C GLN A 25 -14.71 6.70 -2.75
N MET A 26 -13.90 6.80 -1.69
CA MET A 26 -13.59 5.66 -0.83
C MET A 26 -14.38 5.77 0.49
N PRO A 27 -15.09 4.72 0.90
CA PRO A 27 -15.74 4.70 2.20
C PRO A 27 -14.69 4.63 3.33
N PRO A 28 -15.05 5.04 4.56
CA PRO A 28 -14.19 4.80 5.71
C PRO A 28 -13.97 3.29 5.92
N SER A 29 -12.77 2.93 6.35
CA SER A 29 -12.43 1.54 6.66
C SER A 29 -13.23 1.03 7.86
N GLY A 30 -13.60 -0.25 7.84
CA GLY A 30 -14.16 -0.93 8.99
C GLY A 30 -13.13 -1.09 10.12
N PHE A 31 -13.60 -1.42 11.34
CA PHE A 31 -12.75 -1.57 12.53
C PHE A 31 -11.63 -2.60 12.31
N LEU A 32 -11.98 -3.83 11.89
CA LEU A 32 -11.00 -4.90 11.70
C LEU A 32 -9.99 -4.62 10.59
N PRO A 33 -10.36 -4.23 9.37
CA PRO A 33 -9.38 -3.83 8.36
C PRO A 33 -8.48 -2.67 8.82
N GLY A 34 -9.03 -1.68 9.51
CA GLY A 34 -8.25 -0.56 10.04
C GLY A 34 -7.22 -0.99 11.09
N THR A 35 -7.59 -1.94 11.98
CA THR A 35 -6.66 -2.52 12.96
C THR A 35 -5.52 -3.26 12.26
N VAL A 36 -5.84 -4.08 11.27
CA VAL A 36 -4.84 -4.84 10.50
C VAL A 36 -3.90 -3.91 9.73
N ALA A 37 -4.43 -2.86 9.11
CA ALA A 37 -3.63 -1.83 8.44
C ALA A 37 -2.64 -1.16 9.40
N MET A 38 -3.11 -0.81 10.61
CA MET A 38 -2.26 -0.23 11.65
C MET A 38 -1.18 -1.19 12.13
N ASN A 39 -1.50 -2.47 12.33
CA ASN A 39 -0.53 -3.49 12.72
C ASN A 39 0.56 -3.64 11.64
N CYS A 40 0.19 -3.75 10.37
CA CYS A 40 1.14 -3.78 9.25
C CYS A 40 2.04 -2.54 9.25
N GLY A 41 1.44 -1.35 9.32
CA GLY A 41 2.17 -0.09 9.34
C GLY A 41 3.12 0.03 10.52
N SER A 42 2.71 -0.42 11.71
CA SER A 42 3.54 -0.39 12.93
C SER A 42 4.76 -1.31 12.82
N LEU A 43 4.55 -2.56 12.41
CA LEU A 43 5.64 -3.54 12.23
C LEU A 43 6.65 -3.06 11.18
N LEU A 44 6.15 -2.56 10.04
CA LEU A 44 7.00 -1.97 9.00
C LEU A 44 7.78 -0.78 9.53
N ARG A 45 7.11 0.16 10.21
CA ARG A 45 7.73 1.39 10.70
C ARG A 45 8.80 1.13 11.76
N GLU A 46 8.56 0.21 12.66
CA GLU A 46 9.54 -0.20 13.68
C GLU A 46 10.84 -0.66 13.00
N HIS A 47 10.74 -1.59 12.06
CA HIS A 47 11.88 -2.11 11.32
C HIS A 47 12.60 -1.04 10.49
N VAL A 48 11.84 -0.27 9.71
CA VAL A 48 12.38 0.78 8.82
C VAL A 48 13.13 1.84 9.62
N ARG A 49 12.62 2.25 10.78
CA ARG A 49 13.29 3.22 11.66
C ARG A 49 14.55 2.66 12.30
N LYS A 50 14.47 1.40 12.77
CA LYS A 50 15.60 0.73 13.42
C LYS A 50 16.83 0.63 12.50
N TYR A 51 16.60 0.39 11.22
CA TYR A 51 17.68 0.19 10.24
C TYR A 51 17.86 1.34 9.25
N ASP A 52 17.12 2.45 9.46
CA ASP A 52 17.19 3.66 8.62
C ASP A 52 17.01 3.38 7.11
N LEU A 53 15.98 2.56 6.79
CA LEU A 53 15.77 2.05 5.43
C LEU A 53 14.95 2.99 4.53
N GLY A 54 14.25 3.97 5.09
CA GLY A 54 13.39 4.88 4.34
C GLY A 54 12.20 5.39 5.13
N VAL A 55 11.03 5.47 4.49
CA VAL A 55 9.80 6.01 5.07
C VAL A 55 8.66 5.02 4.92
N VAL A 56 7.86 4.89 5.98
CA VAL A 56 6.58 4.17 5.96
C VAL A 56 5.46 5.20 5.98
N CYS A 57 4.56 5.09 5.02
CA CYS A 57 3.37 5.92 4.88
C CYS A 57 2.14 5.16 5.38
N ALA A 58 1.23 5.88 6.03
CA ALA A 58 -0.07 5.37 6.46
C ALA A 58 -1.10 5.40 5.31
N ALA A 59 -2.27 4.84 5.56
CA ALA A 59 -3.44 4.98 4.70
C ALA A 59 -3.69 6.46 4.32
N GLU A 60 -4.33 6.67 3.17
CA GLU A 60 -4.62 7.99 2.58
C GLU A 60 -3.41 8.70 1.95
N THR A 61 -2.20 8.20 2.10
CA THR A 61 -1.05 8.74 1.38
C THR A 61 -1.15 8.41 -0.11
N GLY A 62 -1.35 9.44 -0.93
CA GLY A 62 -1.54 9.27 -2.37
C GLY A 62 -0.23 9.07 -3.14
N PHE A 63 -0.23 8.09 -4.04
CA PHE A 63 0.85 7.78 -4.97
C PHE A 63 0.34 8.01 -6.40
N LYS A 64 0.95 8.94 -7.14
CA LYS A 64 0.65 9.15 -8.56
C LYS A 64 1.37 8.10 -9.40
N ILE A 65 0.70 7.00 -9.70
CA ILE A 65 1.29 5.81 -10.31
C ILE A 65 1.20 5.78 -11.84
N ARG A 66 0.40 6.65 -12.44
CA ARG A 66 0.27 6.76 -13.91
C ARG A 66 -0.09 8.17 -14.33
N GLN A 67 0.27 8.52 -15.56
CA GLN A 67 -0.08 9.77 -16.24
C GLN A 67 -0.79 9.48 -17.57
N ASN A 68 -1.63 10.43 -17.98
CA ASN A 68 -2.31 10.45 -19.28
C ASN A 68 -3.06 9.15 -19.64
N PRO A 69 -4.15 8.79 -18.97
CA PRO A 69 -4.83 9.49 -17.88
C PRO A 69 -4.20 9.24 -16.53
N ASP A 70 -4.32 10.21 -15.62
CA ASP A 70 -3.73 10.15 -14.29
C ASP A 70 -4.39 9.05 -13.42
N THR A 71 -3.56 8.36 -12.64
CA THR A 71 -4.01 7.46 -11.59
C THR A 71 -3.27 7.78 -10.30
N VAL A 72 -4.04 8.04 -9.24
CA VAL A 72 -3.55 8.25 -7.87
C VAL A 72 -4.23 7.23 -6.97
N ARG A 73 -3.44 6.36 -6.38
CA ARG A 73 -3.88 5.33 -5.44
C ARG A 73 -3.31 5.57 -4.06
N ALA A 74 -4.03 5.15 -3.03
CA ALA A 74 -3.60 5.19 -1.64
C ALA A 74 -3.69 3.78 -1.04
N PRO A 75 -2.56 3.12 -0.77
CA PRO A 75 -2.56 1.83 -0.10
C PRO A 75 -2.81 1.99 1.40
N ASP A 76 -3.19 0.93 2.10
CA ASP A 76 -3.42 0.95 3.56
C ASP A 76 -2.12 1.17 4.36
N ALA A 77 -0.99 0.73 3.83
CA ALA A 77 0.35 1.12 4.26
C ALA A 77 1.33 1.01 3.08
N ALA A 78 2.41 1.79 3.12
CA ALA A 78 3.42 1.76 2.07
C ALA A 78 4.81 1.98 2.64
N PHE A 79 5.82 1.48 1.93
CA PHE A 79 7.23 1.76 2.20
C PHE A 79 7.89 2.35 0.95
N VAL A 80 8.66 3.41 1.14
CA VAL A 80 9.51 4.02 0.12
C VAL A 80 10.95 4.00 0.61
N ALA A 81 11.85 3.45 -0.20
CA ALA A 81 13.25 3.30 0.13
C ALA A 81 13.97 4.66 0.29
N LYS A 82 14.93 4.72 1.20
CA LYS A 82 15.64 5.94 1.61
C LYS A 82 16.27 6.70 0.45
N GLU A 83 16.93 6.00 -0.46
CA GLU A 83 17.56 6.60 -1.65
C GLU A 83 16.54 7.30 -2.55
N ARG A 84 15.32 6.77 -2.67
CA ARG A 84 14.24 7.39 -3.45
C ARG A 84 13.70 8.64 -2.75
N VAL A 85 13.54 8.56 -1.41
CA VAL A 85 13.10 9.71 -0.60
C VAL A 85 14.11 10.85 -0.71
N LEU A 86 15.40 10.55 -0.61
CA LEU A 86 16.46 11.56 -0.73
C LEU A 86 16.54 12.14 -2.15
N ALA A 87 16.41 11.32 -3.18
CA ALA A 87 16.42 11.77 -4.58
C ALA A 87 15.25 12.69 -4.91
N GLN A 88 14.07 12.41 -4.35
CA GLN A 88 12.85 13.22 -4.54
C GLN A 88 12.90 14.55 -3.78
N GLY A 89 13.62 14.63 -2.67
CA GLY A 89 13.72 15.83 -1.84
C GLY A 89 12.51 16.15 -0.97
N GLY A 90 11.60 15.19 -0.79
CA GLY A 90 10.33 15.38 -0.09
C GLY A 90 9.27 16.04 -0.98
N THR A 91 8.00 15.83 -0.64
CA THR A 91 6.87 16.46 -1.30
C THR A 91 5.71 16.62 -0.32
N GLU A 92 5.00 17.73 -0.41
CA GLU A 92 3.73 17.94 0.32
C GLU A 92 2.54 17.38 -0.46
N LYS A 93 2.72 17.14 -1.78
CA LYS A 93 1.70 16.59 -2.68
C LYS A 93 1.79 15.05 -2.74
N PHE A 94 1.03 14.46 -3.65
CA PHE A 94 1.13 13.03 -3.93
C PHE A 94 2.55 12.64 -4.29
N TRP A 95 2.96 11.45 -3.80
CA TRP A 95 4.25 10.90 -4.17
C TRP A 95 4.30 10.59 -5.68
N PRO A 96 5.31 11.05 -6.42
CA PRO A 96 5.45 10.76 -7.84
C PRO A 96 5.98 9.34 -8.07
N GLY A 97 5.13 8.46 -8.56
CA GLY A 97 5.42 7.06 -8.80
C GLY A 97 4.90 6.11 -7.71
N ALA A 98 5.20 4.83 -7.82
CA ALA A 98 4.75 3.80 -6.91
C ALA A 98 5.66 3.66 -5.67
N PRO A 99 5.17 3.15 -4.53
CA PRO A 99 6.02 2.76 -3.41
C PRO A 99 6.84 1.50 -3.73
N ASP A 100 7.86 1.20 -2.93
CA ASP A 100 8.62 -0.05 -3.07
C ASP A 100 7.86 -1.26 -2.55
N LEU A 101 7.08 -1.05 -1.47
CA LEU A 101 6.14 -2.02 -0.93
C LEU A 101 4.79 -1.34 -0.70
N ALA A 102 3.71 -1.97 -1.17
CA ALA A 102 2.34 -1.59 -0.90
C ALA A 102 1.63 -2.69 -0.09
N VAL A 103 0.82 -2.28 0.87
CA VAL A 103 -0.04 -3.16 1.67
C VAL A 103 -1.48 -2.79 1.41
N GLU A 104 -2.29 -3.77 1.01
CA GLU A 104 -3.73 -3.67 0.87
C GLU A 104 -4.40 -4.60 1.88
N VAL A 105 -5.38 -4.12 2.61
CA VAL A 105 -6.14 -4.90 3.58
C VAL A 105 -7.57 -5.07 3.08
N VAL A 106 -7.95 -6.31 2.80
CA VAL A 106 -9.25 -6.62 2.22
C VAL A 106 -10.37 -6.36 3.23
N SER A 107 -11.33 -5.55 2.83
CA SER A 107 -12.57 -5.29 3.57
C SER A 107 -13.67 -6.28 3.19
N PRO A 108 -14.69 -6.50 4.04
CA PRO A 108 -15.75 -7.47 3.76
C PRO A 108 -16.56 -7.20 2.48
N ASN A 109 -16.58 -5.95 2.04
CA ASN A 109 -17.33 -5.52 0.85
C ASN A 109 -16.46 -5.46 -0.41
N ASP A 110 -15.16 -5.73 -0.32
CA ASP A 110 -14.28 -5.71 -1.48
C ASP A 110 -14.50 -6.96 -2.34
N HIS A 111 -14.55 -6.75 -3.65
CA HIS A 111 -14.55 -7.85 -4.60
C HIS A 111 -13.11 -8.25 -4.94
N PHE A 112 -12.87 -9.54 -5.04
CA PHE A 112 -11.52 -10.08 -5.32
C PHE A 112 -10.92 -9.48 -6.59
N ASP A 113 -11.72 -9.32 -7.63
CA ASP A 113 -11.26 -8.75 -8.91
C ASP A 113 -10.74 -7.32 -8.75
N GLU A 114 -11.42 -6.49 -7.95
CA GLU A 114 -11.00 -5.10 -7.67
C GLU A 114 -9.68 -5.06 -6.90
N VAL A 115 -9.52 -5.92 -5.90
CA VAL A 115 -8.26 -6.05 -5.15
C VAL A 115 -7.14 -6.51 -6.06
N PHE A 116 -7.41 -7.49 -6.92
CA PHE A 116 -6.43 -8.01 -7.87
C PHE A 116 -6.04 -6.95 -8.93
N GLU A 117 -7.00 -6.17 -9.44
CA GLU A 117 -6.71 -5.03 -10.33
C GLU A 117 -5.78 -4.02 -9.66
N LYS A 118 -6.03 -3.65 -8.40
CA LYS A 118 -5.13 -2.78 -7.63
C LYS A 118 -3.72 -3.35 -7.52
N VAL A 119 -3.58 -4.65 -7.24
CA VAL A 119 -2.28 -5.33 -7.19
C VAL A 119 -1.55 -5.21 -8.54
N GLN A 120 -2.27 -5.45 -9.65
CA GLN A 120 -1.68 -5.33 -10.98
C GLN A 120 -1.26 -3.89 -11.30
N GLU A 121 -2.06 -2.90 -10.91
CA GLU A 121 -1.71 -1.48 -11.08
C GLU A 121 -0.44 -1.12 -10.28
N TRP A 122 -0.31 -1.57 -9.03
CA TRP A 122 0.90 -1.37 -8.23
C TRP A 122 2.14 -1.97 -8.90
N LEU A 123 2.06 -3.24 -9.31
CA LEU A 123 3.19 -3.93 -9.95
C LEU A 123 3.57 -3.29 -11.28
N ALA A 124 2.58 -2.93 -12.12
CA ALA A 124 2.81 -2.26 -13.40
C ALA A 124 3.44 -0.87 -13.23
N ALA A 125 3.15 -0.20 -12.12
CA ALA A 125 3.73 1.10 -11.79
C ALA A 125 5.14 1.03 -11.19
N GLY A 126 5.66 -0.18 -10.91
CA GLY A 126 7.01 -0.40 -10.40
C GLY A 126 7.11 -0.76 -8.93
N THR A 127 5.99 -1.01 -8.24
CA THR A 127 6.03 -1.61 -6.89
C THR A 127 6.69 -2.98 -6.95
N ARG A 128 7.66 -3.20 -6.08
CA ARG A 128 8.48 -4.43 -6.09
C ARG A 128 7.91 -5.55 -5.24
N LEU A 129 7.05 -5.22 -4.29
CA LEU A 129 6.39 -6.16 -3.39
C LEU A 129 5.01 -5.62 -2.99
N VAL A 130 3.97 -6.42 -3.16
CA VAL A 130 2.63 -6.10 -2.68
C VAL A 130 2.18 -7.16 -1.69
N TRP A 131 1.71 -6.74 -0.54
CA TRP A 131 1.05 -7.60 0.44
C TRP A 131 -0.45 -7.34 0.43
N VAL A 132 -1.21 -8.42 0.32
CA VAL A 132 -2.67 -8.38 0.48
C VAL A 132 -3.02 -9.16 1.74
N ALA A 133 -3.46 -8.44 2.77
CA ALA A 133 -3.90 -9.04 4.02
C ALA A 133 -5.39 -9.33 3.97
N LEU A 134 -5.78 -10.57 4.28
CA LEU A 134 -7.15 -11.04 4.30
C LEU A 134 -7.57 -11.32 5.76
N PRO A 135 -8.20 -10.35 6.46
CA PRO A 135 -8.52 -10.48 7.89
C PRO A 135 -9.45 -11.64 8.21
N ARG A 136 -10.38 -11.94 7.30
CA ARG A 136 -11.38 -13.00 7.49
C ARG A 136 -10.78 -14.41 7.58
N THR A 137 -9.72 -14.66 6.80
CA THR A 137 -9.02 -15.96 6.76
C THR A 137 -7.69 -15.92 7.49
N LYS A 138 -7.28 -14.74 7.98
CA LYS A 138 -5.98 -14.48 8.59
C LYS A 138 -4.82 -14.95 7.72
N THR A 139 -4.89 -14.60 6.47
CA THR A 139 -3.97 -15.00 5.40
C THR A 139 -3.32 -13.77 4.81
N VAL A 140 -2.06 -13.85 4.42
CA VAL A 140 -1.39 -12.82 3.63
C VAL A 140 -0.97 -13.41 2.29
N MET A 141 -1.34 -12.73 1.20
CA MET A 141 -0.82 -13.02 -0.12
C MET A 141 0.27 -12.01 -0.47
N THR A 142 1.40 -12.50 -0.97
CA THR A 142 2.48 -11.63 -1.44
C THR A 142 2.64 -11.75 -2.94
N TYR A 143 2.78 -10.61 -3.62
CA TYR A 143 2.90 -10.54 -5.08
C TYR A 143 4.19 -9.84 -5.48
N ARG A 144 4.84 -10.33 -6.53
CA ARG A 144 6.07 -9.75 -7.10
C ARG A 144 5.95 -9.57 -8.61
N PRO A 145 6.73 -8.64 -9.21
CA PRO A 145 6.66 -8.35 -10.66
C PRO A 145 6.94 -9.54 -11.57
N ASN A 146 7.68 -10.55 -11.10
CA ASN A 146 7.99 -11.77 -11.84
C ASN A 146 6.85 -12.82 -11.86
N GLY A 147 5.65 -12.45 -11.39
CA GLY A 147 4.50 -13.33 -11.28
C GLY A 147 4.55 -14.30 -10.09
N LEU A 148 5.55 -14.19 -9.21
CA LEU A 148 5.62 -15.00 -8.00
C LEU A 148 4.55 -14.54 -7.01
N VAL A 149 3.67 -15.47 -6.64
CA VAL A 149 2.64 -15.29 -5.60
C VAL A 149 2.86 -16.33 -4.51
N LYS A 150 2.84 -15.89 -3.25
CA LYS A 150 2.84 -16.78 -2.09
C LYS A 150 1.60 -16.53 -1.26
N ILE A 151 1.05 -17.59 -0.69
CA ILE A 151 -0.07 -17.56 0.26
C ILE A 151 0.47 -18.02 1.59
N LEU A 152 0.40 -17.15 2.61
CA LEU A 152 0.95 -17.37 3.93
C LEU A 152 -0.17 -17.45 4.97
N GLN A 153 -0.14 -18.49 5.79
CA GLN A 153 -1.09 -18.73 6.88
C GLN A 153 -0.57 -18.13 8.20
N GLU A 154 -1.41 -18.11 9.25
CA GLU A 154 -1.11 -17.45 10.54
C GLU A 154 0.27 -17.79 11.14
N ASN A 155 0.71 -19.04 11.03
CA ASN A 155 1.98 -19.48 11.61
C ASN A 155 3.18 -19.37 10.66
N ASP A 156 2.93 -18.97 9.42
CA ASP A 156 4.00 -18.75 8.46
C ASP A 156 4.75 -17.45 8.74
N GLU A 157 5.94 -17.36 8.18
CA GLU A 157 6.80 -16.20 8.26
C GLU A 157 6.57 -15.29 7.06
N LEU A 158 6.21 -14.03 7.32
CA LEU A 158 6.18 -12.96 6.34
C LEU A 158 7.50 -12.22 6.39
N ASN A 159 8.16 -12.09 5.25
CA ASN A 159 9.41 -11.36 5.13
C ASN A 159 9.34 -10.26 4.06
N GLY A 160 10.26 -9.31 4.17
CA GLY A 160 10.35 -8.17 3.24
C GLY A 160 11.14 -8.46 1.96
N ALA A 161 11.60 -9.70 1.77
CA ALA A 161 12.47 -10.08 0.65
C ALA A 161 13.65 -9.11 0.48
N ASP A 162 14.02 -8.79 -0.76
CA ASP A 162 15.05 -7.80 -1.09
C ASP A 162 14.56 -6.34 -1.01
N VAL A 163 13.25 -6.13 -0.85
CA VAL A 163 12.62 -4.79 -0.77
C VAL A 163 12.80 -4.18 0.61
N LEU A 164 12.64 -4.99 1.65
CA LEU A 164 12.81 -4.59 3.04
C LEU A 164 13.75 -5.57 3.75
N PRO A 165 15.08 -5.42 3.56
CA PRO A 165 16.06 -6.39 4.03
C PRO A 165 15.97 -6.63 5.53
N GLY A 166 15.96 -7.91 5.93
CA GLY A 166 15.92 -8.33 7.33
C GLY A 166 14.57 -8.21 8.02
N PHE A 167 13.55 -7.70 7.34
CA PHE A 167 12.20 -7.70 7.90
C PHE A 167 11.61 -9.10 7.94
N VAL A 168 11.18 -9.51 9.11
CA VAL A 168 10.51 -10.79 9.37
C VAL A 168 9.51 -10.62 10.50
N CYS A 169 8.28 -11.12 10.31
CA CYS A 169 7.29 -11.29 11.37
C CYS A 169 6.46 -12.56 11.14
N ARG A 170 5.74 -13.02 12.15
CA ARG A 170 4.72 -14.05 11.95
C ARG A 170 3.44 -13.41 11.40
N VAL A 171 2.78 -14.07 10.46
CA VAL A 171 1.53 -13.59 9.87
C VAL A 171 0.48 -13.28 10.94
N LYS A 172 0.37 -14.08 12.00
CA LYS A 172 -0.54 -13.84 13.12
C LYS A 172 -0.36 -12.49 13.83
N GLU A 173 0.85 -11.92 13.80
CA GLU A 173 1.11 -10.61 14.41
C GLU A 173 0.40 -9.46 13.71
N ILE A 174 0.12 -9.64 12.41
CA ILE A 174 -0.66 -8.69 11.62
C ILE A 174 -2.13 -8.69 12.04
N PHE A 175 -2.65 -9.83 12.46
CA PHE A 175 -4.06 -10.02 12.81
C PHE A 175 -4.32 -10.04 14.33
N ALA A 176 -3.33 -9.70 15.14
CA ALA A 176 -3.42 -9.66 16.59
C ALA A 176 -4.27 -8.48 17.13
#